data_fb6eef787bed8b81857699cff554c0fb
#
_entry.id   fb6eef787bed8b81857699cff554c0fb
#
_cell.length_a   1.000
_cell.length_b   1.000
_cell.length_c   1.000
_cell.angle_alpha   90.00
_cell.angle_beta   90.00
_cell.angle_gamma   90.00
#
_symmetry.space_group_name_H-M   'P 1'
#
loop_
_entity.id
_entity.type
_entity.pdbx_description
1 polymer ?
#
loop_
_entity_poly.entity_id
_entity_poly.type
_entity_poly.pdbx_seq_one_letter_code
_entity_poly.pdbx_strand_id
1 'polypeptide(L)'
;MDFESHIEKIRDKRHWWTTVDTERYSWNDIMHLVDTHPNDEYDWNRDKQRLGMNSFHRRPSAPQFAKDIFKDMEDFFVSRAPAKSHSEYEKGPPQITNIAFCGFGKYTGSYPRHKDSMDVFLVQVIGDTPIRIGYTEKRTENDEDRIMKPGDAVWIPRNTWHQLTPVASRVTFSFGFESDSDCDPSTFI
;
A
#
# COMPACT_ATOMS: atom_id res chain seq x y z
N MET A 1 8.32 8.03 8.27
CA MET A 1 8.03 6.66 8.82
C MET A 1 9.33 6.03 9.27
N ASP A 2 9.37 5.40 10.46
CA ASP A 2 10.58 4.76 10.99
C ASP A 2 10.64 3.27 10.61
N PHE A 3 11.16 2.98 9.41
CA PHE A 3 11.37 1.60 8.95
C PHE A 3 12.55 0.91 9.65
N GLU A 4 13.53 1.68 10.17
CA GLU A 4 14.68 1.14 10.90
C GLU A 4 14.24 0.33 12.14
N SER A 5 13.24 0.81 12.86
CA SER A 5 12.72 0.10 14.06
C SER A 5 12.05 -1.24 13.74
N HIS A 6 11.81 -1.53 12.45
CA HIS A 6 11.14 -2.75 11.99
C HIS A 6 12.03 -3.68 11.14
N ILE A 7 13.34 -3.41 11.09
CA ILE A 7 14.31 -4.17 10.28
C ILE A 7 14.20 -5.67 10.48
N GLU A 8 14.14 -6.15 11.73
CA GLU A 8 14.05 -7.58 11.99
C GLU A 8 12.78 -8.22 11.41
N LYS A 9 11.64 -7.52 11.47
CA LYS A 9 10.39 -8.00 10.90
C LYS A 9 10.44 -8.04 9.37
N ILE A 10 11.11 -7.06 8.76
CA ILE A 10 11.31 -7.02 7.30
C ILE A 10 12.19 -8.19 6.87
N ARG A 11 13.32 -8.43 7.56
CA ARG A 11 14.21 -9.57 7.32
C ARG A 11 13.51 -10.92 7.45
N ASP A 12 12.67 -11.06 8.47
CA ASP A 12 11.92 -12.28 8.72
C ASP A 12 10.68 -12.44 7.82
N LYS A 13 10.44 -11.51 6.91
CA LYS A 13 9.25 -11.47 6.03
C LYS A 13 7.95 -11.55 6.83
N ARG A 14 7.89 -10.86 7.95
CA ARG A 14 6.70 -10.76 8.79
C ARG A 14 6.00 -9.43 8.57
N HIS A 15 4.68 -9.47 8.41
CA HIS A 15 3.90 -8.25 8.43
C HIS A 15 3.95 -7.59 9.82
N TRP A 16 3.78 -6.27 9.84
CA TRP A 16 3.78 -5.52 11.08
C TRP A 16 2.85 -4.31 10.98
N TRP A 17 2.34 -3.92 12.13
CA TRP A 17 1.40 -2.82 12.27
C TRP A 17 2.06 -1.59 12.86
N THR A 18 1.56 -0.42 12.46
CA THR A 18 1.92 0.87 13.01
C THR A 18 0.76 1.85 12.84
N THR A 19 0.98 3.08 13.22
CA THR A 19 0.03 4.17 13.02
C THR A 19 0.67 5.31 12.25
N VAL A 20 -0.14 6.01 11.48
CA VAL A 20 0.22 7.21 10.71
C VAL A 20 -0.77 8.31 11.11
N ASP A 21 -0.28 9.50 11.40
CA ASP A 21 -1.15 10.65 11.57
C ASP A 21 -1.68 11.06 10.19
N THR A 22 -2.96 10.77 9.95
CA THR A 22 -3.63 11.08 8.70
C THR A 22 -4.27 12.47 8.71
N GLU A 23 -3.98 13.31 9.72
CA GLU A 23 -4.34 14.74 9.80
C GLU A 23 -5.81 15.02 9.49
N ARG A 24 -6.73 14.16 9.91
CA ARG A 24 -8.17 14.27 9.64
C ARG A 24 -8.51 14.42 8.16
N TYR A 25 -7.73 13.78 7.29
CA TYR A 25 -7.97 13.78 5.86
C TYR A 25 -9.41 13.33 5.57
N SER A 26 -10.12 14.15 4.81
CA SER A 26 -11.58 14.06 4.65
C SER A 26 -11.98 13.67 3.22
N TRP A 27 -13.28 13.38 3.01
CA TRP A 27 -13.80 13.19 1.67
C TRP A 27 -13.67 14.43 0.79
N ASN A 28 -13.69 15.64 1.34
CA ASN A 28 -13.45 16.86 0.56
C ASN A 28 -12.01 16.91 0.02
N ASP A 29 -11.04 16.45 0.81
CA ASP A 29 -9.64 16.38 0.38
C ASP A 29 -9.46 15.33 -0.71
N ILE A 30 -10.17 14.20 -0.61
CA ILE A 30 -10.21 13.17 -1.67
C ILE A 30 -10.84 13.73 -2.95
N MET A 31 -11.95 14.47 -2.86
CA MET A 31 -12.55 15.09 -4.04
C MET A 31 -11.59 16.08 -4.71
N HIS A 32 -10.88 16.87 -3.91
CA HIS A 32 -9.85 17.76 -4.46
C HIS A 32 -8.68 16.99 -5.09
N LEU A 33 -8.28 15.86 -4.51
CA LEU A 33 -7.27 14.98 -5.12
C LEU A 33 -7.78 14.42 -6.46
N VAL A 34 -9.04 13.97 -6.53
CA VAL A 34 -9.67 13.49 -7.77
C VAL A 34 -9.69 14.59 -8.83
N ASP A 35 -10.14 15.79 -8.50
CA ASP A 35 -10.26 16.90 -9.46
C ASP A 35 -8.92 17.32 -10.07
N THR A 36 -7.81 17.09 -9.34
CA THR A 36 -6.46 17.47 -9.77
C THR A 36 -5.66 16.31 -10.34
N HIS A 37 -6.21 15.10 -10.35
CA HIS A 37 -5.54 13.90 -10.85
C HIS A 37 -5.72 13.77 -12.36
N PRO A 38 -4.69 13.41 -13.15
CA PRO A 38 -4.81 13.20 -14.60
C PRO A 38 -5.73 12.02 -14.91
N ASN A 39 -6.54 12.18 -15.96
CA ASN A 39 -7.53 11.17 -16.35
C ASN A 39 -6.92 9.84 -16.81
N ASP A 40 -5.70 9.85 -17.32
CA ASP A 40 -4.99 8.66 -17.82
C ASP A 40 -4.30 7.85 -16.69
N GLU A 41 -4.26 8.39 -15.48
CA GLU A 41 -3.71 7.70 -14.30
C GLU A 41 -4.80 7.11 -13.37
N TYR A 42 -6.08 7.10 -13.81
CA TYR A 42 -7.17 6.47 -13.08
C TYR A 42 -7.33 4.99 -13.43
N ASP A 43 -7.63 4.18 -12.41
CA ASP A 43 -8.18 2.83 -12.55
C ASP A 43 -9.61 2.83 -12.00
N TRP A 44 -10.60 3.02 -12.86
CA TRP A 44 -12.01 2.96 -12.48
C TRP A 44 -12.58 1.56 -12.69
N ASN A 45 -12.84 0.87 -11.59
CA ASN A 45 -13.55 -0.40 -11.62
C ASN A 45 -15.03 -0.18 -11.31
N ARG A 46 -15.85 -0.12 -12.37
CA ARG A 46 -17.29 0.15 -12.30
C ARG A 46 -18.05 -0.90 -11.47
N ASP A 47 -17.75 -2.17 -11.68
CA ASP A 47 -18.47 -3.28 -11.04
C ASP A 47 -18.21 -3.31 -9.53
N LYS A 48 -17.05 -2.83 -9.13
CA LYS A 48 -16.65 -2.75 -7.71
C LYS A 48 -16.86 -1.36 -7.11
N GLN A 49 -17.38 -0.40 -7.88
CA GLN A 49 -17.52 0.99 -7.42
C GLN A 49 -16.26 1.54 -6.75
N ARG A 50 -15.11 1.26 -7.35
CA ARG A 50 -13.79 1.61 -6.83
C ARG A 50 -13.01 2.43 -7.83
N LEU A 51 -12.40 3.50 -7.35
CA LEU A 51 -11.45 4.33 -8.08
C LEU A 51 -10.05 4.08 -7.51
N GLY A 52 -9.09 3.80 -8.38
CA GLY A 52 -7.67 3.83 -8.08
C GLY A 52 -7.01 5.05 -8.72
N MET A 53 -6.25 5.82 -7.96
CA MET A 53 -5.46 6.94 -8.46
C MET A 53 -3.98 6.59 -8.33
N ASN A 54 -3.34 6.28 -9.46
CA ASN A 54 -1.93 5.93 -9.51
C ASN A 54 -1.05 7.17 -9.34
N SER A 55 0.13 7.00 -8.74
CA SER A 55 1.13 8.08 -8.58
C SER A 55 0.58 9.34 -7.90
N PHE A 56 -0.43 9.20 -7.05
CA PHE A 56 -1.14 10.32 -6.44
C PHE A 56 -0.24 11.24 -5.60
N HIS A 57 0.87 10.73 -5.04
CA HIS A 57 1.84 11.51 -4.26
C HIS A 57 2.40 12.70 -5.02
N ARG A 58 2.42 12.65 -6.37
CA ARG A 58 2.93 13.72 -7.25
C ARG A 58 1.98 14.91 -7.33
N ARG A 59 0.76 14.80 -6.81
CA ARG A 59 -0.24 15.87 -6.91
C ARG A 59 -0.01 16.93 -5.83
N PRO A 60 -0.20 18.22 -6.15
CA PRO A 60 -0.15 19.26 -5.13
C PRO A 60 -1.12 19.02 -3.98
N SER A 61 -2.32 18.51 -4.31
CA SER A 61 -3.40 18.16 -3.38
C SER A 61 -3.18 16.87 -2.57
N ALA A 62 -2.15 16.09 -2.89
CA ALA A 62 -1.81 14.91 -2.08
C ALA A 62 -1.39 15.34 -0.66
N PRO A 63 -1.86 14.63 0.38
CA PRO A 63 -1.53 14.99 1.75
C PRO A 63 -0.04 14.84 2.03
N GLN A 64 0.48 15.72 2.91
CA GLN A 64 1.92 15.75 3.19
C GLN A 64 2.40 14.41 3.77
N PHE A 65 1.63 13.79 4.68
CA PHE A 65 1.99 12.49 5.25
C PHE A 65 2.22 11.40 4.18
N ALA A 66 1.45 11.43 3.07
CA ALA A 66 1.62 10.46 1.99
C ALA A 66 2.89 10.72 1.17
N LYS A 67 3.25 12.00 0.97
CA LYS A 67 4.52 12.38 0.34
C LYS A 67 5.71 11.98 1.22
N ASP A 68 5.57 12.17 2.53
CA ASP A 68 6.62 11.80 3.49
C ASP A 68 6.82 10.27 3.54
N ILE A 69 5.73 9.48 3.56
CA ILE A 69 5.82 8.02 3.49
C ILE A 69 6.52 7.58 2.21
N PHE A 70 6.12 8.15 1.07
CA PHE A 70 6.74 7.83 -0.21
C PHE A 70 8.25 8.08 -0.18
N LYS A 71 8.64 9.26 0.29
CA LYS A 71 10.05 9.63 0.42
C LYS A 71 10.80 8.73 1.40
N ASP A 72 10.24 8.46 2.57
CA ASP A 72 10.85 7.59 3.58
C ASP A 72 11.08 6.17 3.03
N MET A 73 10.11 5.63 2.26
CA MET A 73 10.27 4.34 1.59
C MET A 73 11.35 4.38 0.50
N GLU A 74 11.39 5.44 -0.29
CA GLU A 74 12.42 5.63 -1.32
C GLU A 74 13.81 5.70 -0.69
N ASP A 75 13.97 6.52 0.36
CA ASP A 75 15.23 6.67 1.09
C ASP A 75 15.64 5.37 1.80
N PHE A 76 14.69 4.59 2.28
CA PHE A 76 14.98 3.35 3.03
C PHE A 76 15.23 2.15 2.14
N PHE A 77 14.37 1.90 1.15
CA PHE A 77 14.43 0.68 0.33
C PHE A 77 15.22 0.87 -0.96
N VAL A 78 14.93 1.94 -1.74
CA VAL A 78 15.55 2.12 -3.06
C VAL A 78 17.04 2.45 -2.91
N SER A 79 17.40 3.31 -1.95
CA SER A 79 18.80 3.70 -1.74
C SER A 79 19.70 2.55 -1.24
N ARG A 80 19.11 1.53 -0.62
CA ARG A 80 19.83 0.35 -0.08
C ARG A 80 19.79 -0.86 -1.02
N ALA A 81 18.94 -0.83 -2.03
CA ALA A 81 18.84 -1.92 -2.99
C ALA A 81 20.18 -2.13 -3.72
N PRO A 82 20.54 -3.38 -4.05
CA PRO A 82 21.75 -3.68 -4.78
C PRO A 82 21.85 -2.88 -6.08
N ALA A 83 22.96 -2.21 -6.29
CA ALA A 83 23.22 -1.48 -7.52
C ALA A 83 23.48 -2.48 -8.66
N LYS A 84 22.69 -2.39 -9.71
CA LYS A 84 22.83 -3.15 -10.95
C LYS A 84 22.82 -2.19 -12.15
N SER A 85 23.36 -2.61 -13.28
CA SER A 85 23.11 -1.90 -14.53
C SER A 85 21.63 -2.04 -14.92
N HIS A 86 21.08 -1.07 -15.64
CA HIS A 86 19.67 -1.08 -16.02
C HIS A 86 19.26 -2.37 -16.76
N SER A 87 20.17 -2.92 -17.55
CA SER A 87 19.95 -4.15 -18.35
C SER A 87 19.96 -5.44 -17.52
N GLU A 88 20.39 -5.39 -16.26
CA GLU A 88 20.41 -6.55 -15.37
C GLU A 88 19.12 -6.69 -14.54
N TYR A 89 18.21 -5.70 -14.61
CA TYR A 89 16.91 -5.81 -13.98
C TYR A 89 15.88 -6.38 -14.94
N GLU A 90 15.20 -7.44 -14.54
CA GLU A 90 14.11 -8.05 -15.34
C GLU A 90 12.84 -7.15 -15.34
N LYS A 91 12.52 -6.51 -14.21
CA LYS A 91 11.34 -5.67 -14.03
C LYS A 91 11.63 -4.17 -14.00
N GLY A 92 12.88 -3.80 -14.27
CA GLY A 92 13.36 -2.44 -14.08
C GLY A 92 13.94 -2.19 -12.68
N PRO A 93 14.60 -1.04 -12.48
CA PRO A 93 15.24 -0.71 -11.22
C PRO A 93 14.23 -0.64 -10.07
N PRO A 94 14.66 -0.95 -8.83
CA PRO A 94 13.82 -0.82 -7.66
C PRO A 94 13.17 0.56 -7.56
N GLN A 95 11.86 0.58 -7.29
CA GLN A 95 11.09 1.82 -7.24
C GLN A 95 9.95 1.74 -6.22
N ILE A 96 9.49 2.90 -5.77
CA ILE A 96 8.27 3.01 -5.00
C ILE A 96 7.12 3.39 -5.93
N THR A 97 6.06 2.58 -5.89
CA THR A 97 4.79 2.87 -6.54
C THR A 97 3.76 3.28 -5.49
N ASN A 98 2.72 3.99 -5.88
CA ASN A 98 1.60 4.22 -4.98
C ASN A 98 0.28 4.37 -5.71
N ILE A 99 -0.79 4.02 -5.01
CA ILE A 99 -2.16 4.13 -5.48
C ILE A 99 -3.10 4.48 -4.32
N ALA A 100 -3.99 5.43 -4.53
CA ALA A 100 -5.08 5.71 -3.61
C ALA A 100 -6.33 4.94 -4.05
N PHE A 101 -6.77 4.00 -3.24
CA PHE A 101 -8.00 3.23 -3.46
C PHE A 101 -9.18 3.90 -2.77
N CYS A 102 -10.11 4.43 -3.56
CA CYS A 102 -11.34 5.04 -3.07
C CYS A 102 -12.53 4.14 -3.39
N GLY A 103 -13.24 3.72 -2.37
CA GLY A 103 -14.47 2.97 -2.49
C GLY A 103 -15.66 3.81 -2.04
N PHE A 104 -16.72 3.90 -2.85
CA PHE A 104 -17.78 4.88 -2.68
C PHE A 104 -19.08 4.32 -2.09
N GLY A 105 -19.12 3.07 -1.67
CA GLY A 105 -20.35 2.51 -1.17
C GLY A 105 -20.19 1.26 -0.33
N LYS A 106 -21.30 0.84 0.27
CA LYS A 106 -21.40 -0.37 1.11
C LYS A 106 -20.97 -1.65 0.39
N TYR A 107 -21.17 -1.70 -0.91
CA TYR A 107 -20.85 -2.87 -1.73
C TYR A 107 -19.57 -2.69 -2.55
N THR A 108 -18.76 -1.70 -2.19
CA THR A 108 -17.48 -1.49 -2.83
C THR A 108 -16.61 -2.72 -2.73
N GLY A 109 -16.33 -3.34 -3.86
CA GLY A 109 -15.49 -4.52 -3.92
C GLY A 109 -14.02 -4.20 -3.65
N SER A 110 -13.31 -5.18 -3.16
CA SER A 110 -11.84 -5.19 -3.14
C SER A 110 -11.34 -6.36 -3.98
N TYR A 111 -10.03 -6.58 -3.99
CA TYR A 111 -9.48 -7.80 -4.58
C TYR A 111 -9.90 -9.02 -3.74
N PRO A 112 -10.13 -10.19 -4.38
CA PRO A 112 -10.23 -11.45 -3.64
C PRO A 112 -8.93 -11.68 -2.87
N ARG A 113 -8.90 -12.71 -2.02
CA ARG A 113 -7.66 -13.10 -1.35
C ARG A 113 -6.56 -13.31 -2.38
N HIS A 114 -5.44 -12.61 -2.23
CA HIS A 114 -4.33 -12.61 -3.17
C HIS A 114 -3.02 -12.37 -2.43
N LYS A 115 -1.94 -12.40 -3.16
CA LYS A 115 -0.61 -11.99 -2.74
C LYS A 115 0.00 -11.13 -3.83
N ASP A 116 0.76 -10.13 -3.43
CA ASP A 116 1.48 -9.26 -4.36
C ASP A 116 2.90 -9.77 -4.61
N SER A 117 3.44 -9.45 -5.77
CA SER A 117 4.85 -9.71 -6.10
C SER A 117 5.78 -8.63 -5.53
N MET A 118 5.24 -7.61 -4.89
CA MET A 118 5.93 -6.50 -4.23
C MET A 118 5.58 -6.45 -2.75
N ASP A 119 6.43 -5.80 -1.97
CA ASP A 119 6.09 -5.45 -0.59
C ASP A 119 5.17 -4.25 -0.59
N VAL A 120 4.14 -4.26 0.25
CA VAL A 120 3.17 -3.17 0.29
C VAL A 120 3.03 -2.58 1.70
N PHE A 121 2.90 -1.26 1.76
CA PHE A 121 2.55 -0.52 2.96
C PHE A 121 1.18 0.11 2.77
N LEU A 122 0.20 -0.38 3.50
CA LEU A 122 -1.18 0.10 3.44
C LEU A 122 -1.44 1.07 4.58
N VAL A 123 -2.08 2.19 4.28
CA VAL A 123 -2.53 3.19 5.25
C VAL A 123 -4.03 3.37 5.08
N GLN A 124 -4.80 3.12 6.13
CA GLN A 124 -6.23 3.41 6.15
C GLN A 124 -6.43 4.89 6.44
N VAL A 125 -7.11 5.59 5.53
CA VAL A 125 -7.25 7.05 5.60
C VAL A 125 -8.66 7.47 5.99
N ILE A 126 -9.67 6.86 5.36
CA ILE A 126 -11.09 7.14 5.65
C ILE A 126 -11.85 5.82 5.76
N GLY A 127 -12.73 5.74 6.75
CA GLY A 127 -13.60 4.59 6.99
C GLY A 127 -12.87 3.38 7.56
N ASP A 128 -13.64 2.42 8.03
CA ASP A 128 -13.14 1.17 8.60
C ASP A 128 -13.08 0.09 7.53
N THR A 129 -11.98 -0.68 7.51
CA THR A 129 -11.81 -1.77 6.53
C THR A 129 -11.30 -3.03 7.21
N PRO A 130 -12.12 -4.09 7.29
CA PRO A 130 -11.63 -5.39 7.70
C PRO A 130 -10.54 -5.90 6.75
N ILE A 131 -9.45 -6.37 7.32
CA ILE A 131 -8.34 -6.99 6.62
C ILE A 131 -8.03 -8.34 7.24
N ARG A 132 -7.68 -9.30 6.41
CA ARG A 132 -7.17 -10.61 6.80
C ARG A 132 -5.82 -10.83 6.18
N ILE A 133 -4.83 -11.25 6.99
CA ILE A 133 -3.46 -11.55 6.56
C ILE A 133 -3.12 -12.98 6.96
N GLY A 134 -2.50 -13.74 6.07
CA GLY A 134 -2.07 -15.11 6.34
C GLY A 134 -1.01 -15.58 5.35
N TYR A 135 -0.46 -16.76 5.60
CA TYR A 135 0.68 -17.28 4.85
C TYR A 135 0.29 -18.38 3.85
N THR A 136 -0.99 -18.71 3.76
CA THR A 136 -1.53 -19.74 2.85
C THR A 136 -2.66 -19.19 1.99
N GLU A 137 -2.86 -19.77 0.81
CA GLU A 137 -3.94 -19.38 -0.10
C GLU A 137 -5.32 -19.58 0.54
N LYS A 138 -5.51 -20.70 1.19
CA LYS A 138 -6.75 -20.99 1.92
C LYS A 138 -6.73 -20.30 3.28
N ARG A 139 -7.88 -19.82 3.71
CA ARG A 139 -8.06 -19.30 5.05
C ARG A 139 -7.78 -20.37 6.09
N THR A 140 -7.07 -19.99 7.14
CA THR A 140 -6.78 -20.84 8.30
C THR A 140 -7.10 -20.11 9.59
N GLU A 141 -7.13 -20.83 10.70
CA GLU A 141 -7.28 -20.26 12.04
C GLU A 141 -6.07 -19.42 12.48
N ASN A 142 -4.94 -19.59 11.79
CA ASN A 142 -3.72 -18.81 12.05
C ASN A 142 -3.67 -17.49 11.26
N ASP A 143 -4.68 -17.20 10.44
CA ASP A 143 -4.78 -15.90 9.76
C ASP A 143 -5.08 -14.81 10.79
N GLU A 144 -4.41 -13.67 10.68
CA GLU A 144 -4.74 -12.49 11.46
C GLU A 144 -5.94 -11.76 10.84
N ASP A 145 -7.00 -11.59 11.62
CA ASP A 145 -8.15 -10.75 11.28
C ASP A 145 -8.10 -9.45 12.08
N ARG A 146 -8.17 -8.33 11.39
CA ARG A 146 -8.19 -7.00 12.01
C ARG A 146 -9.11 -6.05 11.26
N ILE A 147 -9.62 -5.03 11.95
CA ILE A 147 -10.29 -3.89 11.33
C ILE A 147 -9.31 -2.73 11.32
N MET A 148 -8.90 -2.30 10.13
CA MET A 148 -8.11 -1.07 9.95
C MET A 148 -9.02 0.13 10.11
N LYS A 149 -8.66 1.02 11.02
CA LYS A 149 -9.31 2.32 11.24
C LYS A 149 -8.46 3.44 10.64
N PRO A 150 -9.02 4.64 10.40
CA PRO A 150 -8.23 5.78 9.98
C PRO A 150 -7.00 6.01 10.87
N GLY A 151 -5.83 6.08 10.27
CA GLY A 151 -4.53 6.12 10.94
C GLY A 151 -3.85 4.77 11.11
N ASP A 152 -4.56 3.64 11.03
CA ASP A 152 -3.89 2.32 11.05
C ASP A 152 -3.10 2.11 9.76
N ALA A 153 -1.90 1.55 9.90
CA ALA A 153 -1.06 1.17 8.79
C ALA A 153 -0.45 -0.22 8.99
N VAL A 154 -0.23 -0.93 7.88
CA VAL A 154 0.36 -2.26 7.89
C VAL A 154 1.35 -2.43 6.75
N TRP A 155 2.53 -2.96 7.07
CA TRP A 155 3.47 -3.49 6.10
C TRP A 155 3.15 -4.97 5.83
N ILE A 156 3.01 -5.34 4.57
CA ILE A 156 2.74 -6.70 4.13
C ILE A 156 3.88 -7.11 3.17
N PRO A 157 4.72 -8.07 3.54
CA PRO A 157 5.78 -8.55 2.67
C PRO A 157 5.22 -9.18 1.39
N ARG A 158 5.97 -9.09 0.30
CA ARG A 158 5.66 -9.81 -0.95
C ARG A 158 5.35 -11.27 -0.70
N ASN A 159 4.49 -11.83 -1.52
CA ASN A 159 4.02 -13.22 -1.40
C ASN A 159 3.23 -13.56 -0.13
N THR A 160 2.83 -12.58 0.67
CA THR A 160 1.95 -12.77 1.82
C THR A 160 0.49 -12.65 1.40
N TRP A 161 -0.31 -13.67 1.68
CA TRP A 161 -1.74 -13.69 1.34
C TRP A 161 -2.52 -12.71 2.18
N HIS A 162 -3.31 -11.87 1.53
CA HIS A 162 -4.15 -10.92 2.22
C HIS A 162 -5.45 -10.63 1.48
N GLN A 163 -6.41 -10.06 2.20
CA GLN A 163 -7.69 -9.64 1.67
C GLN A 163 -8.27 -8.49 2.48
N LEU A 164 -8.63 -7.41 1.82
CA LEU A 164 -9.45 -6.36 2.41
C LEU A 164 -10.92 -6.64 2.07
N THR A 165 -11.81 -6.50 3.06
CA THR A 165 -13.25 -6.73 2.87
C THR A 165 -14.01 -5.48 3.30
N PRO A 166 -14.07 -4.45 2.44
CA PRO A 166 -14.75 -3.20 2.78
C PRO A 166 -16.24 -3.43 3.07
N VAL A 167 -16.75 -2.74 4.07
CA VAL A 167 -18.15 -2.80 4.48
C VAL A 167 -18.88 -1.47 4.34
N ALA A 168 -18.12 -0.41 4.00
CA ALA A 168 -18.61 0.95 3.80
C ALA A 168 -17.71 1.72 2.83
N SER A 169 -18.05 2.99 2.58
CA SER A 169 -17.17 3.90 1.84
C SER A 169 -15.84 4.07 2.56
N ARG A 170 -14.74 4.01 1.82
CA ARG A 170 -13.39 4.01 2.38
C ARG A 170 -12.36 4.65 1.46
N VAL A 171 -11.24 5.04 2.05
CA VAL A 171 -10.00 5.38 1.34
C VAL A 171 -8.83 4.66 1.99
N THR A 172 -8.07 3.92 1.20
CA THR A 172 -6.85 3.25 1.61
C THR A 172 -5.73 3.67 0.66
N PHE A 173 -4.63 4.19 1.18
CA PHE A 173 -3.43 4.44 0.40
C PHE A 173 -2.54 3.20 0.44
N SER A 174 -2.05 2.81 -0.72
CA SER A 174 -1.11 1.70 -0.88
C SER A 174 0.19 2.22 -1.47
N PHE A 175 1.30 1.88 -0.84
CA PHE A 175 2.65 2.15 -1.31
C PHE A 175 3.33 0.81 -1.54
N GLY A 176 3.88 0.60 -2.72
CA GLY A 176 4.52 -0.65 -3.10
C GLY A 176 6.02 -0.46 -3.31
N PHE A 177 6.85 -1.33 -2.73
CA PHE A 177 8.24 -1.47 -3.13
C PHE A 177 8.32 -2.54 -4.22
N GLU A 178 8.40 -2.08 -5.45
CA GLU A 178 8.51 -2.92 -6.65
C GLU A 178 9.97 -3.14 -7.01
N SER A 179 10.37 -4.39 -7.13
CA SER A 179 11.73 -4.78 -7.47
C SER A 179 11.77 -6.21 -7.99
N ASP A 180 12.89 -6.59 -8.59
CA ASP A 180 13.19 -7.98 -8.92
C ASP A 180 13.25 -8.87 -7.67
N SER A 181 13.13 -10.18 -7.86
CA SER A 181 13.13 -11.15 -6.75
C SER A 181 14.44 -11.18 -5.95
N ASP A 182 15.56 -10.88 -6.58
CA ASP A 182 16.89 -10.80 -5.96
C ASP A 182 17.14 -9.45 -5.25
N CYS A 183 16.26 -8.46 -5.45
CA CYS A 183 16.19 -7.22 -4.69
C CYS A 183 15.08 -7.28 -3.62
N ASP A 184 14.84 -8.44 -3.02
CA ASP A 184 13.93 -8.60 -1.89
C ASP A 184 14.51 -7.88 -0.66
N PRO A 185 13.77 -7.00 0.01
CA PRO A 185 14.27 -6.25 1.17
C PRO A 185 14.90 -7.13 2.25
N SER A 186 14.39 -8.34 2.46
CA SER A 186 14.96 -9.28 3.43
C SER A 186 16.41 -9.69 3.15
N THR A 187 16.93 -9.42 1.95
CA THR A 187 18.29 -9.82 1.55
C THR A 187 19.33 -8.71 1.65
N PHE A 188 18.92 -7.45 1.74
CA PHE A 188 19.86 -6.32 1.75
C PHE A 188 19.63 -5.29 2.88
N ILE A 189 18.63 -5.50 3.72
CA ILE A 189 18.33 -4.68 4.91
C ILE A 189 18.94 -5.28 6.17
#